data_b67a34770866f0807d0c4457b5f2439f
#
_entry.id   b67a34770866f0807d0c4457b5f2439f
#
_cell.length_a   1.000
_cell.length_b   1.000
_cell.length_c   1.000
_cell.angle_alpha   90.00
_cell.angle_beta   90.00
_cell.angle_gamma   90.00
#
_symmetry.space_group_name_H-M   'P 1'
#
loop_
_entity.id
_entity.type
_entity.pdbx_description
1 polymer ?
#
loop_
_entity_poly.entity_id
_entity_poly.type
_entity_poly.pdbx_seq_one_letter_code
_entity_poly.pdbx_strand_id
1 'polypeptide(L)'
;NEAINHEMIEYCPAASEAVACSIAAGLKMAGKKPIVIIQSSGLTNMGSCITSFLKPYGVTFPILTSWRTYKEGDSEIQHKHLASELPKLINAYGYKYHFLDSQNIDNAINQINNSDKTHTICIIKKDSFDKVNLKTKHQLLLLLKATMLLLGC
;
A
#
# COMPACT_ATOMS: atom_id res chain seq x y z
N ASN A 1 9.63 6.04 -6.49
CA ASN A 1 11.02 6.57 -6.51
C ASN A 1 11.12 7.94 -5.84
N GLU A 2 10.13 8.83 -6.01
CA GLU A 2 10.15 10.15 -5.36
C GLU A 2 10.21 10.05 -3.83
N ALA A 3 9.39 9.19 -3.25
CA ALA A 3 9.39 8.97 -1.81
C ALA A 3 10.75 8.46 -1.27
N ILE A 4 11.46 7.63 -2.05
CA ILE A 4 12.80 7.13 -1.69
C ILE A 4 13.84 8.25 -1.74
N ASN A 5 13.65 9.23 -2.62
CA ASN A 5 14.56 10.35 -2.80
C ASN A 5 14.31 11.51 -1.81
N HIS A 6 13.22 11.45 -1.03
CA HIS A 6 12.76 12.55 -0.19
C HIS A 6 13.37 12.48 1.22
N GLU A 7 14.04 13.54 1.65
CA GLU A 7 14.79 13.59 2.91
C GLU A 7 13.92 13.43 4.18
N MET A 8 12.64 13.82 4.09
CA MET A 8 11.69 13.75 5.22
C MET A 8 11.00 12.38 5.33
N ILE A 9 11.25 11.45 4.40
CA ILE A 9 10.59 10.15 4.36
C ILE A 9 11.65 9.06 4.59
N GLU A 10 11.45 8.28 5.63
CA GLU A 10 12.25 7.08 5.85
C GLU A 10 11.69 5.93 5.04
N TYR A 11 12.47 5.44 4.08
CA TYR A 11 12.14 4.29 3.27
C TYR A 11 12.59 3.00 3.96
N CYS A 12 11.65 2.13 4.29
CA CYS A 12 11.91 0.84 4.93
C CYS A 12 11.46 -0.31 4.02
N PRO A 13 12.39 -0.98 3.32
CA PRO A 13 12.06 -2.17 2.54
C PRO A 13 11.76 -3.35 3.48
N ALA A 14 10.72 -4.12 3.16
CA ALA A 14 10.35 -5.31 3.89
C ALA A 14 10.52 -6.56 3.03
N ALA A 15 10.84 -7.69 3.67
CA ALA A 15 11.04 -8.97 2.99
C ALA A 15 9.75 -9.56 2.41
N SER A 16 8.59 -9.20 2.98
CA SER A 16 7.27 -9.57 2.48
C SER A 16 6.22 -8.57 2.96
N GLU A 17 5.02 -8.63 2.40
CA GLU A 17 3.90 -7.78 2.77
C GLU A 17 3.45 -8.02 4.23
N ALA A 18 3.51 -9.25 4.71
CA ALA A 18 3.22 -9.58 6.11
C ALA A 18 4.22 -8.91 7.06
N VAL A 19 5.51 -8.89 6.70
CA VAL A 19 6.56 -8.20 7.46
C VAL A 19 6.34 -6.68 7.40
N ALA A 20 6.06 -6.10 6.23
CA ALA A 20 5.74 -4.68 6.08
C ALA A 20 4.55 -4.27 6.97
N CYS A 21 3.49 -5.07 6.96
CA CYS A 21 2.31 -4.87 7.79
C CYS A 21 2.64 -4.88 9.29
N SER A 22 3.44 -5.84 9.74
CA SER A 22 3.82 -5.99 11.15
C SER A 22 4.71 -4.84 11.63
N ILE A 23 5.68 -4.42 10.80
CA ILE A 23 6.53 -3.26 11.09
C ILE A 23 5.67 -2.00 11.17
N ALA A 24 4.79 -1.76 10.18
CA ALA A 24 3.91 -0.61 10.17
C ALA A 24 3.00 -0.57 11.40
N ALA A 25 2.48 -1.71 11.83
CA ALA A 25 1.67 -1.80 13.03
C ALA A 25 2.47 -1.39 14.29
N GLY A 26 3.69 -1.90 14.44
CA GLY A 26 4.57 -1.51 15.56
C GLY A 26 4.90 -0.03 15.56
N LEU A 27 5.20 0.54 14.40
CA LEU A 27 5.47 1.97 14.22
C LEU A 27 4.25 2.84 14.55
N LYS A 28 3.07 2.41 14.10
CA LYS A 28 1.81 3.11 14.43
C LYS A 28 1.56 3.12 15.94
N MET A 29 1.76 1.98 16.60
CA MET A 29 1.64 1.88 18.07
C MET A 29 2.68 2.74 18.81
N ALA A 30 3.85 2.94 18.21
CA ALA A 30 4.89 3.85 18.71
C ALA A 30 4.65 5.33 18.35
N GLY A 31 3.48 5.69 17.84
CA GLY A 31 3.09 7.06 17.49
C GLY A 31 3.66 7.59 16.18
N LYS A 32 4.27 6.75 15.35
CA LYS A 32 4.75 7.11 14.00
C LYS A 32 3.62 7.06 12.98
N LYS A 33 3.87 7.60 11.80
CA LYS A 33 2.92 7.66 10.68
C LYS A 33 3.39 6.78 9.51
N PRO A 34 3.24 5.45 9.59
CA PRO A 34 3.63 4.56 8.51
C PRO A 34 2.63 4.62 7.35
N ILE A 35 3.13 4.41 6.13
CA ILE A 35 2.33 4.12 4.94
C ILE A 35 2.87 2.83 4.33
N VAL A 36 2.01 1.86 4.09
CA VAL A 36 2.36 0.61 3.42
C VAL A 36 1.98 0.68 1.95
N ILE A 37 2.94 0.43 1.06
CA ILE A 37 2.71 0.40 -0.39
C ILE A 37 3.05 -0.99 -0.91
N ILE A 38 2.07 -1.64 -1.52
CA ILE A 38 2.17 -3.02 -2.00
C ILE A 38 1.50 -3.19 -3.37
N GLN A 39 1.73 -4.31 -4.02
CA GLN A 39 0.86 -4.73 -5.12
C GLN A 39 -0.38 -5.48 -4.60
N SER A 40 -1.40 -5.62 -5.41
CA SER A 40 -2.69 -6.22 -5.00
C SER A 40 -2.55 -7.66 -4.48
N SER A 41 -1.66 -8.46 -5.06
CA SER A 41 -1.39 -9.83 -4.57
C SER A 41 -0.80 -9.86 -3.16
N GLY A 42 -0.12 -8.81 -2.74
CA GLY A 42 0.45 -8.70 -1.40
C GLY A 42 -0.61 -8.63 -0.29
N LEU A 43 -1.84 -8.22 -0.60
CA LEU A 43 -2.93 -8.24 0.37
C LEU A 43 -3.24 -9.66 0.88
N THR A 44 -3.05 -10.68 0.07
CA THR A 44 -3.22 -12.07 0.52
C THR A 44 -2.19 -12.47 1.57
N ASN A 45 -0.94 -11.99 1.43
CA ASN A 45 0.13 -12.23 2.41
C ASN A 45 -0.09 -11.47 3.72
N MET A 46 -0.86 -10.37 3.69
CA MET A 46 -1.20 -9.61 4.89
C MET A 46 -2.40 -10.18 5.66
N GLY A 47 -3.10 -11.18 5.12
CA GLY A 47 -4.38 -11.65 5.63
C GLY A 47 -4.38 -11.96 7.13
N SER A 48 -3.41 -12.73 7.61
CA SER A 48 -3.30 -13.06 9.04
C SER A 48 -3.03 -11.81 9.89
N CYS A 49 -2.12 -10.92 9.47
CA CYS A 49 -1.86 -9.67 10.19
C CYS A 49 -3.12 -8.80 10.28
N ILE A 50 -3.86 -8.68 9.18
CA ILE A 50 -5.10 -7.90 9.13
C ILE A 50 -6.16 -8.50 10.06
N THR A 51 -6.46 -9.78 9.92
CA THR A 51 -7.60 -10.42 10.59
C THR A 51 -7.36 -10.74 12.07
N SER A 52 -6.11 -11.05 12.43
CA SER A 52 -5.76 -11.46 13.79
C SER A 52 -5.11 -10.36 14.62
N PHE A 53 -4.69 -9.25 13.99
CA PHE A 53 -4.04 -8.15 14.71
C PHE A 53 -4.66 -6.78 14.41
N LEU A 54 -4.57 -6.27 13.18
CA LEU A 54 -5.00 -4.89 12.90
C LEU A 54 -6.47 -4.67 13.22
N LYS A 55 -7.35 -5.56 12.74
CA LYS A 55 -8.80 -5.44 12.98
C LYS A 55 -9.18 -5.59 14.44
N PRO A 56 -8.78 -6.66 15.17
CA PRO A 56 -9.16 -6.84 16.56
C PRO A 56 -8.67 -5.74 17.49
N TYR A 57 -7.47 -5.18 17.23
CA TYR A 57 -6.88 -4.15 18.08
C TYR A 57 -7.12 -2.72 17.57
N GLY A 58 -7.89 -2.54 16.51
CA GLY A 58 -8.21 -1.23 15.97
C GLY A 58 -6.99 -0.45 15.44
N VAL A 59 -5.93 -1.15 15.04
CA VAL A 59 -4.73 -0.52 14.49
C VAL A 59 -4.97 -0.16 13.03
N THR A 60 -4.85 1.13 12.71
CA THR A 60 -5.08 1.65 11.36
C THR A 60 -3.88 2.44 10.88
N PHE A 61 -3.58 2.32 9.61
CA PHE A 61 -2.62 3.13 8.86
C PHE A 61 -2.93 3.04 7.36
N PRO A 62 -2.47 4.00 6.54
CA PRO A 62 -2.70 3.95 5.11
C PRO A 62 -2.07 2.71 4.46
N ILE A 63 -2.86 1.97 3.70
CA ILE A 63 -2.41 0.89 2.83
C ILE A 63 -2.75 1.29 1.40
N LEU A 64 -1.73 1.48 0.58
CA LEU A 64 -1.85 1.80 -0.83
C LEU A 64 -1.53 0.54 -1.63
N THR A 65 -2.44 0.13 -2.50
CA THR A 65 -2.23 -1.05 -3.34
C THR A 65 -2.49 -0.73 -4.80
N SER A 66 -1.65 -1.26 -5.68
CA SER A 66 -1.92 -1.21 -7.12
C SER A 66 -3.02 -2.20 -7.49
N TRP A 67 -3.85 -1.87 -8.48
CA TRP A 67 -4.76 -2.84 -9.09
C TRP A 67 -4.20 -3.27 -10.44
N ARG A 68 -3.63 -4.49 -10.45
CA ARG A 68 -3.07 -5.11 -11.65
C ARG A 68 -4.16 -5.81 -12.44
N THR A 69 -4.04 -5.84 -13.77
CA THR A 69 -4.97 -6.53 -14.71
C THR A 69 -6.45 -6.20 -14.50
N TYR A 70 -6.77 -4.97 -14.13
CA TYR A 70 -8.16 -4.51 -13.98
C TYR A 70 -8.80 -4.10 -15.31
N LYS A 71 -8.01 -3.96 -16.39
CA LYS A 71 -8.44 -3.65 -17.74
C LYS A 71 -8.24 -4.86 -18.65
N GLU A 72 -9.13 -5.03 -19.62
CA GLU A 72 -8.96 -5.99 -20.70
C GLU A 72 -7.65 -5.69 -21.47
N GLY A 73 -6.88 -6.74 -21.79
CA GLY A 73 -5.61 -6.60 -22.49
C GLY A 73 -4.39 -6.29 -21.61
N ASP A 74 -4.53 -6.18 -20.30
CA ASP A 74 -3.38 -6.13 -19.39
C ASP A 74 -2.73 -7.52 -19.34
N SER A 75 -1.42 -7.60 -19.61
CA SER A 75 -0.71 -8.83 -20.00
C SER A 75 -0.35 -9.77 -18.85
N GLU A 76 -0.54 -9.37 -17.61
CA GLU A 76 -0.09 -10.12 -16.43
C GLU A 76 -1.11 -11.18 -15.99
N ILE A 77 -1.12 -12.32 -16.69
CA ILE A 77 -2.11 -13.41 -16.50
C ILE A 77 -2.21 -13.89 -15.04
N GLN A 78 -1.11 -13.92 -14.30
CA GLN A 78 -1.09 -14.34 -12.89
C GLN A 78 -1.90 -13.44 -11.97
N HIS A 79 -2.16 -12.20 -12.38
CA HIS A 79 -2.95 -11.25 -11.59
C HIS A 79 -4.43 -11.21 -11.99
N LYS A 80 -4.82 -11.87 -13.09
CA LYS A 80 -6.17 -11.79 -13.66
C LYS A 80 -7.25 -12.24 -12.68
N HIS A 81 -7.04 -13.38 -12.01
CA HIS A 81 -8.00 -13.90 -11.05
C HIS A 81 -8.17 -12.95 -9.86
N LEU A 82 -7.07 -12.54 -9.24
CA LEU A 82 -7.12 -11.64 -8.10
C LEU A 82 -7.70 -10.27 -8.45
N ALA A 83 -7.48 -9.76 -9.66
CA ALA A 83 -8.05 -8.49 -10.10
C ALA A 83 -9.59 -8.49 -10.03
N SER A 84 -10.24 -9.60 -10.41
CA SER A 84 -11.69 -9.75 -10.30
C SER A 84 -12.19 -9.95 -8.87
N GLU A 85 -11.38 -10.56 -8.01
CA GLU A 85 -11.76 -10.93 -6.65
C GLU A 85 -11.28 -9.91 -5.58
N LEU A 86 -10.43 -8.95 -5.95
CA LEU A 86 -9.85 -7.99 -5.02
C LEU A 86 -10.88 -7.26 -4.15
N PRO A 87 -12.01 -6.75 -4.69
CA PRO A 87 -13.03 -6.11 -3.86
C PRO A 87 -13.63 -7.06 -2.81
N LYS A 88 -13.86 -8.31 -3.18
CA LYS A 88 -14.40 -9.33 -2.25
C LYS A 88 -13.39 -9.66 -1.15
N LEU A 89 -12.11 -9.78 -1.50
CA LEU A 89 -11.03 -10.02 -0.55
C LEU A 89 -10.94 -8.88 0.47
N ILE A 90 -10.95 -7.63 0.01
CA ILE A 90 -10.91 -6.45 0.89
C ILE A 90 -12.10 -6.44 1.83
N ASN A 91 -13.31 -6.70 1.32
CA ASN A 91 -14.52 -6.79 2.13
C ASN A 91 -14.47 -7.95 3.13
N ALA A 92 -13.91 -9.11 2.74
CA ALA A 92 -13.75 -10.27 3.64
C ALA A 92 -12.83 -9.95 4.83
N TYR A 93 -11.84 -9.07 4.64
CA TYR A 93 -10.99 -8.54 5.72
C TYR A 93 -11.70 -7.50 6.59
N GLY A 94 -12.93 -7.11 6.25
CA GLY A 94 -13.67 -6.07 6.95
C GLY A 94 -13.12 -4.67 6.69
N TYR A 95 -12.42 -4.48 5.56
CA TYR A 95 -11.94 -3.19 5.09
C TYR A 95 -12.90 -2.61 4.04
N LYS A 96 -12.91 -1.29 3.95
CA LYS A 96 -13.44 -0.55 2.80
C LYS A 96 -12.31 -0.27 1.81
N TYR A 97 -12.64 0.14 0.60
CA TYR A 97 -11.67 0.65 -0.35
C TYR A 97 -12.21 1.81 -1.15
N HIS A 98 -11.31 2.62 -1.68
CA HIS A 98 -11.60 3.61 -2.69
C HIS A 98 -10.44 3.70 -3.68
N PHE A 99 -10.74 4.14 -4.88
CA PHE A 99 -9.69 4.46 -5.85
C PHE A 99 -9.08 5.82 -5.51
N LEU A 100 -7.75 5.87 -5.50
CA LEU A 100 -7.04 7.12 -5.28
C LEU A 100 -7.30 8.07 -6.46
N ASP A 101 -7.68 9.30 -6.15
CA ASP A 101 -7.98 10.31 -7.16
C ASP A 101 -6.67 10.93 -7.69
N SER A 102 -6.17 10.36 -8.79
CA SER A 102 -4.93 10.84 -9.43
C SER A 102 -5.09 12.16 -10.19
N GLN A 103 -6.32 12.63 -10.39
CA GLN A 103 -6.60 13.88 -11.09
C GLN A 103 -6.74 15.08 -10.12
N ASN A 104 -6.96 14.81 -8.85
CA ASN A 104 -7.09 15.82 -7.80
C ASN A 104 -6.22 15.44 -6.60
N ILE A 105 -5.07 16.11 -6.49
CA ILE A 105 -4.07 15.80 -5.48
C ILE A 105 -4.56 16.06 -4.05
N ASP A 106 -5.34 17.10 -3.83
CA ASP A 106 -5.89 17.44 -2.51
C ASP A 106 -6.88 16.37 -2.06
N ASN A 107 -7.71 15.89 -2.98
CA ASN A 107 -8.62 14.79 -2.71
C ASN A 107 -7.86 13.49 -2.43
N ALA A 108 -6.82 13.19 -3.19
CA ALA A 108 -5.96 12.03 -2.94
C ALA A 108 -5.30 12.08 -1.55
N ILE A 109 -4.76 13.24 -1.15
CA ILE A 109 -4.18 13.44 0.18
C ILE A 109 -5.23 13.23 1.27
N ASN A 110 -6.44 13.78 1.09
CA ASN A 110 -7.55 13.59 2.04
C ASN A 110 -7.96 12.11 2.15
N GLN A 111 -8.01 11.38 1.04
CA GLN A 111 -8.28 9.95 1.03
C GLN A 111 -7.23 9.16 1.83
N ILE A 112 -5.94 9.45 1.64
CA ILE A 112 -4.85 8.80 2.38
C ILE A 112 -4.94 9.14 3.87
N ASN A 113 -5.15 10.40 4.22
CA ASN A 113 -5.29 10.84 5.61
C ASN A 113 -6.49 10.20 6.32
N ASN A 114 -7.60 10.02 5.61
CA ASN A 114 -8.77 9.32 6.15
C ASN A 114 -8.49 7.82 6.36
N SER A 115 -7.71 7.20 5.48
CA SER A 115 -7.33 5.78 5.63
C SER A 115 -6.39 5.54 6.82
N ASP A 116 -5.68 6.57 7.31
CA ASP A 116 -4.91 6.50 8.56
C ASP A 116 -5.79 6.31 9.82
N LYS A 117 -7.06 6.66 9.74
CA LYS A 117 -8.03 6.61 10.86
C LYS A 117 -9.08 5.52 10.69
N THR A 118 -9.10 4.83 9.56
CA THR A 118 -10.13 3.87 9.21
C THR A 118 -9.54 2.63 8.57
N HIS A 119 -10.24 1.50 8.68
CA HIS A 119 -9.87 0.29 7.94
C HIS A 119 -10.27 0.45 6.47
N THR A 120 -9.50 1.25 5.74
CA THR A 120 -9.75 1.57 4.32
C THR A 120 -8.45 1.44 3.52
N ILE A 121 -8.53 0.79 2.37
CA ILE A 121 -7.42 0.59 1.44
C ILE A 121 -7.56 1.56 0.28
N CYS A 122 -6.48 2.29 -0.04
CA CYS A 122 -6.40 3.14 -1.22
C CYS A 122 -5.91 2.33 -2.41
N ILE A 123 -6.70 2.28 -3.47
CA ILE A 123 -6.36 1.55 -4.69
C ILE A 123 -5.82 2.51 -5.74
N ILE A 124 -4.62 2.23 -6.22
CA ILE A 124 -3.95 2.96 -7.29
C ILE A 124 -4.19 2.23 -8.61
N LYS A 125 -4.84 2.89 -9.55
CA LYS A 125 -5.01 2.34 -10.91
C LYS A 125 -3.70 2.38 -11.66
N LYS A 126 -3.55 1.48 -12.64
CA LYS A 126 -2.44 1.51 -13.58
C LYS A 126 -2.37 2.87 -14.28
N ASP A 127 -1.16 3.33 -14.52
CA ASP A 127 -0.86 4.59 -15.22
C ASP A 127 -1.42 5.86 -14.55
N SER A 128 -1.67 5.81 -13.23
CA SER A 128 -2.14 6.97 -12.45
C SER A 128 -1.02 7.96 -12.10
N PHE A 129 0.25 7.56 -12.22
CA PHE A 129 1.40 8.38 -11.88
C PHE A 129 2.49 8.29 -12.95
N ASP A 130 3.21 9.37 -13.14
CA ASP A 130 4.38 9.43 -14.01
C ASP A 130 5.56 8.63 -13.47
N LYS A 131 6.47 8.25 -14.37
CA LYS A 131 7.70 7.55 -13.98
C LYS A 131 8.71 8.54 -13.45
N VAL A 132 9.23 8.27 -12.26
CA VAL A 132 10.33 9.02 -11.64
C VAL A 132 11.55 8.11 -11.52
N ASN A 133 12.71 8.59 -11.94
CA ASN A 133 13.97 7.86 -11.85
C ASN A 133 14.54 7.90 -10.43
N LEU A 134 15.18 6.81 -10.00
CA LEU A 134 15.97 6.79 -8.77
C LEU A 134 17.25 7.61 -8.96
N LYS A 135 17.61 8.39 -7.96
CA LYS A 135 18.84 9.21 -7.95
C LYS A 135 20.09 8.38 -7.72
N THR A 136 19.98 7.20 -7.12
CA THR A 136 21.12 6.32 -6.79
C THR A 136 20.88 4.87 -7.23
N LYS A 137 21.93 4.26 -7.85
CA LYS A 137 21.86 2.88 -8.38
C LYS A 137 21.69 1.79 -7.31
N HIS A 138 22.06 2.02 -6.06
CA HIS A 138 21.98 1.01 -4.98
C HIS A 138 20.54 0.62 -4.59
N GLN A 139 19.56 1.37 -5.03
CA GLN A 139 18.16 1.14 -4.68
C GLN A 139 17.40 0.24 -5.67
N LEU A 140 18.02 -0.12 -6.79
CA LEU A 140 17.37 -0.93 -7.84
C LEU A 140 17.01 -2.36 -7.37
N LEU A 141 17.78 -2.93 -6.46
CA LEU A 141 17.56 -4.29 -5.93
C LEU A 141 16.38 -4.37 -4.95
N LEU A 142 15.92 -3.23 -4.45
CA LEU A 142 14.87 -3.13 -3.42
C LEU A 142 13.45 -2.99 -4.00
N LEU A 143 13.33 -2.70 -5.30
CA LEU A 143 12.05 -2.43 -5.97
C LEU A 143 11.15 -3.66 -6.15
N LEU A 144 11.65 -4.85 -5.90
CA LEU A 144 10.89 -6.11 -6.03
C LEU A 144 10.24 -6.59 -4.72
N LYS A 145 10.43 -5.83 -3.63
CA LYS A 145 9.93 -6.20 -2.31
C LYS A 145 8.82 -5.25 -1.85
N ALA A 146 8.02 -5.70 -0.91
CA ALA A 146 7.04 -4.82 -0.25
C ALA A 146 7.75 -3.60 0.34
N THR A 147 7.16 -2.44 0.14
CA THR A 147 7.72 -1.15 0.56
C THR A 147 6.86 -0.55 1.65
N MET A 148 7.50 -0.12 2.71
CA MET A 148 6.88 0.69 3.75
C MET A 148 7.55 2.07 3.75
N LEU A 149 6.75 3.11 3.82
CA LEU A 149 7.21 4.48 3.95
C LEU A 149 6.89 5.01 5.34
N LEU A 150 7.86 5.66 5.95
CA LEU A 150 7.68 6.39 7.20
C LEU A 150 7.65 7.88 6.88
N LEU A 151 6.58 8.55 7.28
CA LEU A 151 6.57 10.00 7.32
C LEU A 151 7.26 10.45 8.60
N GLY A 152 8.29 11.26 8.46
CA GLY A 152 8.98 11.89 9.59
C GLY A 152 8.00 12.68 10.47
N CYS A 153 8.37 12.85 11.73
CA CYS A 153 7.60 13.64 12.70
C CYS A 153 7.57 15.11 12.33
#